data_97405582bfd843a2156788d5de8c649a
#
_entry.id   97405582bfd843a2156788d5de8c649a
#
_cell.length_a   1.000
_cell.length_b   1.000
_cell.length_c   1.000
_cell.angle_alpha   90.00
_cell.angle_beta   90.00
_cell.angle_gamma   90.00
#
_symmetry.space_group_name_H-M   'P 1'
#
loop_
_entity.id
_entity.type
_entity.pdbx_description
1 polymer ?
#
loop_
_entity_poly.entity_id
_entity_poly.type
_entity_poly.pdbx_seq_one_letter_code
_entity_poly.pdbx_strand_id
1 'polypeptide(L)'
;MSFVSAQQGISILVALGDDVTREELVGILTGAEDMEVVGAVRNGDAAIALAGKLEPDIVLIDYDLPGRDGIETTEAISTTLPAAGVILLSTDMSADVLRRAMVAGARQFLQLPPNAEELLRAVYQVHDNTAARRSISGHSAPTALRRRDGQTIAVFSPKGGVGCTTIATSLAVAIRQEAGMRVALVDGSLPFGDIGILLDLPPTRSIMDLQGPTDVVDADFVETALMTHERSGVKVLLAPQRPEMADMVTGELLRRTLALLRDRNEYVVVDTWSALDERVLTALEEADKILLVTSLDLSAIKSVKVFLEVADLLKFPPEKIMLVVTRATAPVGITIADVESTLGRSVDIRIPADDRGVTRSINEGDPIVLSGRGTPVAQAIAALARRIVAENYPEMSPEDATLQPTAGRVGRFRLFARGSS
;
A
#
# COMPACT_ATOMS: atom_id res chain seq x y z
N MET A 1 -39.80 18.88 -8.22
CA MET A 1 -38.68 19.67 -8.78
C MET A 1 -37.43 18.86 -8.48
N SER A 2 -36.97 18.09 -9.45
CA SER A 2 -35.78 17.24 -9.36
C SER A 2 -34.56 18.11 -9.55
N PHE A 3 -33.65 18.15 -8.57
CA PHE A 3 -32.34 18.72 -8.75
C PHE A 3 -31.50 17.73 -9.57
N VAL A 4 -31.36 18.04 -10.86
CA VAL A 4 -30.34 17.43 -11.72
C VAL A 4 -29.01 18.03 -11.28
N SER A 5 -28.16 17.25 -10.64
CA SER A 5 -26.77 17.59 -10.42
C SER A 5 -26.11 17.72 -11.79
N ALA A 6 -25.66 18.92 -12.16
CA ALA A 6 -24.85 19.13 -13.34
C ALA A 6 -23.54 18.32 -13.15
N GLN A 7 -23.34 17.28 -13.93
CA GLN A 7 -22.03 16.64 -14.09
C GLN A 7 -21.12 17.70 -14.71
N GLN A 8 -20.14 18.18 -13.95
CA GLN A 8 -19.07 19.02 -14.49
C GLN A 8 -18.24 18.15 -15.43
N GLY A 9 -18.15 18.55 -16.71
CA GLY A 9 -17.31 17.86 -17.70
C GLY A 9 -15.82 17.94 -17.33
N ILE A 10 -15.02 17.00 -17.84
CA ILE A 10 -13.57 16.95 -17.64
C ILE A 10 -12.91 18.09 -18.41
N SER A 11 -12.29 19.04 -17.72
CA SER A 11 -11.61 20.19 -18.34
C SER A 11 -10.17 19.81 -18.77
N ILE A 12 -9.85 20.02 -20.05
CA ILE A 12 -8.60 19.54 -20.65
C ILE A 12 -7.84 20.70 -21.31
N LEU A 13 -6.55 20.82 -21.00
CA LEU A 13 -5.61 21.70 -21.68
C LEU A 13 -4.73 20.87 -22.62
N VAL A 14 -4.60 21.31 -23.89
CA VAL A 14 -3.80 20.63 -24.92
C VAL A 14 -2.57 21.46 -25.26
N ALA A 15 -1.37 20.91 -25.08
CA ALA A 15 -0.10 21.57 -25.41
C ALA A 15 0.69 20.71 -26.42
N LEU A 16 0.55 21.02 -27.70
CA LEU A 16 1.24 20.33 -28.80
C LEU A 16 1.81 21.34 -29.81
N GLY A 17 3.04 21.08 -30.24
CA GLY A 17 3.75 21.92 -31.21
C GLY A 17 3.17 21.82 -32.64
N ASP A 18 2.80 20.61 -33.05
CA ASP A 18 2.23 20.37 -34.39
C ASP A 18 0.75 20.75 -34.46
N ASP A 19 0.41 21.63 -35.40
CA ASP A 19 -0.94 22.19 -35.57
C ASP A 19 -1.95 21.13 -36.01
N VAL A 20 -1.54 20.20 -36.86
CA VAL A 20 -2.45 19.17 -37.40
C VAL A 20 -2.84 18.18 -36.33
N THR A 21 -1.85 17.63 -35.64
CA THR A 21 -2.08 16.69 -34.54
C THR A 21 -2.86 17.35 -33.41
N ARG A 22 -2.54 18.60 -33.07
CA ARG A 22 -3.27 19.33 -32.01
C ARG A 22 -4.75 19.50 -32.34
N GLU A 23 -5.08 19.90 -33.58
CA GLU A 23 -6.48 20.06 -34.04
C GLU A 23 -7.22 18.71 -34.05
N GLU A 24 -6.55 17.64 -34.46
CA GLU A 24 -7.10 16.30 -34.45
C GLU A 24 -7.44 15.82 -33.01
N LEU A 25 -6.51 16.00 -32.06
CA LEU A 25 -6.74 15.63 -30.65
C LEU A 25 -7.85 16.48 -30.02
N VAL A 26 -7.88 17.78 -30.29
CA VAL A 26 -8.97 18.68 -29.88
C VAL A 26 -10.31 18.20 -30.43
N GLY A 27 -10.36 17.79 -31.72
CA GLY A 27 -11.55 17.25 -32.35
C GLY A 27 -12.07 15.96 -31.66
N ILE A 28 -11.16 15.03 -31.35
CA ILE A 28 -11.50 13.78 -30.64
C ILE A 28 -12.08 14.07 -29.25
N LEU A 29 -11.42 14.94 -28.49
CA LEU A 29 -11.82 15.27 -27.12
C LEU A 29 -13.15 16.03 -27.08
N THR A 30 -13.35 16.98 -27.98
CA THR A 30 -14.61 17.77 -28.06
C THR A 30 -15.78 16.90 -28.56
N GLY A 31 -15.51 15.78 -29.20
CA GLY A 31 -16.53 14.81 -29.62
C GLY A 31 -17.11 13.99 -28.48
N ALA A 32 -16.50 13.96 -27.30
CA ALA A 32 -17.03 13.30 -26.10
C ALA A 32 -17.95 14.27 -25.33
N GLU A 33 -19.13 13.78 -24.91
CA GLU A 33 -20.18 14.63 -24.29
C GLU A 33 -19.78 15.19 -22.90
N ASP A 34 -18.83 14.56 -22.23
CA ASP A 34 -18.39 14.88 -20.87
C ASP A 34 -16.95 15.45 -20.80
N MET A 35 -16.37 15.89 -21.92
CA MET A 35 -15.04 16.49 -21.99
C MET A 35 -15.11 17.91 -22.57
N GLU A 36 -14.35 18.84 -21.99
CA GLU A 36 -14.24 20.23 -22.45
C GLU A 36 -12.76 20.61 -22.64
N VAL A 37 -12.38 20.98 -23.86
CA VAL A 37 -11.05 21.53 -24.12
C VAL A 37 -11.04 23.01 -23.75
N VAL A 38 -10.51 23.34 -22.58
CA VAL A 38 -10.47 24.71 -22.03
C VAL A 38 -9.35 25.56 -22.61
N GLY A 39 -8.40 24.95 -23.33
CA GLY A 39 -7.34 25.66 -24.02
C GLY A 39 -6.49 24.74 -24.89
N ALA A 40 -5.86 25.34 -25.93
CA ALA A 40 -4.91 24.66 -26.79
C ALA A 40 -3.73 25.61 -27.10
N VAL A 41 -2.50 25.17 -26.83
CA VAL A 41 -1.27 25.98 -26.95
C VAL A 41 -0.17 25.23 -27.69
N ARG A 42 0.86 25.98 -28.18
CA ARG A 42 1.92 25.43 -29.04
C ARG A 42 3.27 25.28 -28.36
N ASN A 43 3.44 25.73 -27.12
CA ASN A 43 4.72 25.72 -26.42
C ASN A 43 4.55 25.57 -24.92
N GLY A 44 5.63 25.15 -24.23
CA GLY A 44 5.61 24.82 -22.79
C GLY A 44 5.34 26.03 -21.90
N ASP A 45 5.88 27.22 -22.19
CA ASP A 45 5.67 28.40 -21.35
C ASP A 45 4.21 28.86 -21.37
N ALA A 46 3.57 28.80 -22.54
CA ALA A 46 2.13 29.08 -22.67
C ALA A 46 1.29 28.01 -21.93
N ALA A 47 1.71 26.74 -21.98
CA ALA A 47 1.04 25.66 -21.27
C ALA A 47 1.06 25.89 -19.75
N ILE A 48 2.21 26.23 -19.17
CA ILE A 48 2.36 26.50 -17.73
C ILE A 48 1.50 27.73 -17.33
N ALA A 49 1.60 28.83 -18.10
CA ALA A 49 0.86 30.05 -17.80
C ALA A 49 -0.67 29.82 -17.85
N LEU A 50 -1.14 29.08 -18.86
CA LEU A 50 -2.56 28.82 -19.06
C LEU A 50 -3.09 27.77 -18.06
N ALA A 51 -2.31 26.74 -17.76
CA ALA A 51 -2.63 25.75 -16.73
C ALA A 51 -2.83 26.42 -15.35
N GLY A 52 -1.93 27.32 -14.95
CA GLY A 52 -2.06 28.07 -13.69
C GLY A 52 -3.25 29.03 -13.64
N LYS A 53 -3.80 29.43 -14.79
CA LYS A 53 -4.96 30.33 -14.88
C LYS A 53 -6.29 29.57 -14.96
N LEU A 54 -6.33 28.44 -15.65
CA LEU A 54 -7.55 27.69 -15.94
C LEU A 54 -7.76 26.51 -15.00
N GLU A 55 -6.70 26.09 -14.30
CA GLU A 55 -6.69 24.94 -13.38
C GLU A 55 -7.37 23.70 -13.98
N PRO A 56 -6.93 23.22 -15.17
CA PRO A 56 -7.58 22.12 -15.86
C PRO A 56 -7.47 20.81 -15.07
N ASP A 57 -8.42 19.88 -15.30
CA ASP A 57 -8.38 18.54 -14.73
C ASP A 57 -7.24 17.71 -15.32
N ILE A 58 -7.04 17.85 -16.63
CA ILE A 58 -6.06 17.11 -17.42
C ILE A 58 -5.25 18.06 -18.29
N VAL A 59 -3.95 17.80 -18.41
CA VAL A 59 -3.06 18.47 -19.35
C VAL A 59 -2.41 17.42 -20.25
N LEU A 60 -2.65 17.53 -21.57
CA LEU A 60 -1.95 16.75 -22.59
C LEU A 60 -0.72 17.53 -23.04
N ILE A 61 0.45 16.93 -22.97
CA ILE A 61 1.73 17.59 -23.27
C ILE A 61 2.52 16.77 -24.28
N ASP A 62 2.92 17.38 -25.39
CA ASP A 62 3.87 16.80 -26.34
C ASP A 62 5.29 16.83 -25.74
N TYR A 63 6.01 15.73 -25.85
CA TYR A 63 7.41 15.65 -25.45
C TYR A 63 8.28 16.67 -26.20
N ASP A 64 8.03 16.87 -27.51
CA ASP A 64 8.79 17.73 -28.40
C ASP A 64 8.19 19.15 -28.49
N LEU A 65 7.82 19.75 -27.35
CA LEU A 65 7.31 21.12 -27.34
C LEU A 65 8.38 22.16 -27.72
N PRO A 66 8.04 23.17 -28.56
CA PRO A 66 8.94 24.26 -28.84
C PRO A 66 9.23 25.13 -27.61
N GLY A 67 10.49 25.56 -27.46
CA GLY A 67 10.95 26.38 -26.35
C GLY A 67 11.30 25.57 -25.13
N ARG A 68 10.38 25.44 -24.21
CA ARG A 68 10.50 24.54 -23.05
C ARG A 68 9.99 23.17 -23.43
N ASP A 69 10.82 22.13 -23.25
CA ASP A 69 10.46 20.77 -23.63
C ASP A 69 9.29 20.19 -22.78
N GLY A 70 8.74 19.07 -23.22
CA GLY A 70 7.59 18.45 -22.56
C GLY A 70 7.91 17.94 -21.15
N ILE A 71 9.15 17.51 -20.87
CA ILE A 71 9.58 17.05 -19.53
C ILE A 71 9.63 18.24 -18.55
N GLU A 72 10.31 19.32 -18.91
CA GLU A 72 10.39 20.52 -18.07
C GLU A 72 9.00 21.15 -17.84
N THR A 73 8.14 21.12 -18.87
CA THR A 73 6.75 21.59 -18.79
C THR A 73 5.92 20.72 -17.84
N THR A 74 6.08 19.41 -17.92
CA THR A 74 5.42 18.43 -17.02
C THR A 74 5.83 18.65 -15.58
N GLU A 75 7.13 18.79 -15.31
CA GLU A 75 7.65 19.03 -13.96
C GLU A 75 7.11 20.33 -13.35
N ALA A 76 7.10 21.40 -14.13
CA ALA A 76 6.59 22.70 -13.71
C ALA A 76 5.08 22.64 -13.37
N ILE A 77 4.27 22.01 -14.23
CA ILE A 77 2.82 21.88 -14.02
C ILE A 77 2.54 20.92 -12.85
N SER A 78 3.20 19.77 -12.75
CA SER A 78 3.02 18.82 -11.65
C SER A 78 3.39 19.42 -10.29
N THR A 79 4.36 20.34 -10.26
CA THR A 79 4.76 21.04 -9.03
C THR A 79 3.77 22.13 -8.64
N THR A 80 3.30 22.93 -9.62
CA THR A 80 2.42 24.09 -9.36
C THR A 80 0.96 23.71 -9.23
N LEU A 81 0.53 22.65 -9.93
CA LEU A 81 -0.84 22.13 -9.96
C LEU A 81 -0.87 20.62 -9.73
N PRO A 82 -0.54 20.15 -8.52
CA PRO A 82 -0.49 18.71 -8.22
C PRO A 82 -1.85 17.99 -8.35
N ALA A 83 -2.93 18.77 -8.44
CA ALA A 83 -4.29 18.29 -8.67
C ALA A 83 -4.62 18.09 -10.15
N ALA A 84 -3.79 18.54 -11.08
CA ALA A 84 -3.96 18.29 -12.52
C ALA A 84 -3.30 16.97 -12.92
N GLY A 85 -3.99 16.17 -13.72
CA GLY A 85 -3.43 14.97 -14.31
C GLY A 85 -2.64 15.30 -15.57
N VAL A 86 -1.34 14.98 -15.63
CA VAL A 86 -0.52 15.21 -16.83
C VAL A 86 -0.41 13.92 -17.64
N ILE A 87 -0.75 13.97 -18.92
CA ILE A 87 -0.55 12.90 -19.90
C ILE A 87 0.50 13.39 -20.89
N LEU A 88 1.66 12.71 -20.94
CA LEU A 88 2.72 13.03 -21.89
C LEU A 88 2.54 12.22 -23.17
N LEU A 89 2.74 12.87 -24.31
CA LEU A 89 2.64 12.30 -25.64
C LEU A 89 4.02 12.31 -26.30
N SER A 90 4.45 11.25 -26.98
CA SER A 90 5.72 11.22 -27.70
C SER A 90 5.71 10.24 -28.86
N THR A 91 6.50 10.51 -29.88
CA THR A 91 6.82 9.54 -30.95
C THR A 91 7.89 8.53 -30.52
N ASP A 92 8.72 8.88 -29.51
CA ASP A 92 9.76 8.02 -28.94
C ASP A 92 9.23 7.30 -27.69
N MET A 93 9.07 5.97 -27.81
CA MET A 93 8.61 5.08 -26.74
C MET A 93 9.76 4.40 -25.98
N SER A 94 10.97 4.97 -26.04
CA SER A 94 12.12 4.41 -25.34
C SER A 94 11.94 4.42 -23.82
N ALA A 95 12.51 3.43 -23.15
CA ALA A 95 12.45 3.32 -21.69
C ALA A 95 13.03 4.55 -20.97
N ASP A 96 14.00 5.26 -21.58
CA ASP A 96 14.59 6.47 -20.99
C ASP A 96 13.62 7.64 -21.02
N VAL A 97 12.92 7.87 -22.14
CA VAL A 97 11.89 8.91 -22.26
C VAL A 97 10.74 8.64 -21.29
N LEU A 98 10.26 7.39 -21.24
CA LEU A 98 9.22 6.97 -20.30
C LEU A 98 9.62 7.23 -18.84
N ARG A 99 10.83 6.81 -18.45
CA ARG A 99 11.35 7.05 -17.10
C ARG A 99 11.44 8.54 -16.76
N ARG A 100 11.93 9.37 -17.67
CA ARG A 100 12.01 10.85 -17.48
C ARG A 100 10.63 11.47 -17.34
N ALA A 101 9.65 11.03 -18.15
CA ALA A 101 8.27 11.48 -18.07
C ALA A 101 7.64 11.20 -16.69
N MET A 102 7.82 9.98 -16.18
CA MET A 102 7.29 9.58 -14.87
C MET A 102 7.96 10.35 -13.72
N VAL A 103 9.26 10.55 -13.77
CA VAL A 103 10.00 11.35 -12.76
C VAL A 103 9.53 12.80 -12.77
N ALA A 104 9.24 13.38 -13.93
CA ALA A 104 8.69 14.73 -14.07
C ALA A 104 7.24 14.86 -13.56
N GLY A 105 6.56 13.74 -13.25
CA GLY A 105 5.22 13.73 -12.69
C GLY A 105 4.10 13.46 -13.69
N ALA A 106 4.42 12.98 -14.90
CA ALA A 106 3.40 12.49 -15.83
C ALA A 106 2.62 11.32 -15.18
N ARG A 107 1.30 11.33 -15.35
CA ARG A 107 0.41 10.27 -14.83
C ARG A 107 0.17 9.17 -15.83
N GLN A 108 0.30 9.50 -17.10
CA GLN A 108 0.13 8.59 -18.22
C GLN A 108 1.06 9.01 -19.37
N PHE A 109 1.40 8.06 -20.22
CA PHE A 109 2.24 8.27 -21.38
C PHE A 109 1.60 7.59 -22.61
N LEU A 110 1.46 8.29 -23.70
CA LEU A 110 0.86 7.78 -24.93
C LEU A 110 1.78 8.00 -26.14
N GLN A 111 1.72 7.07 -27.08
CA GLN A 111 2.42 7.23 -28.35
C GLN A 111 1.70 8.22 -29.26
N LEU A 112 2.44 9.10 -29.93
CA LEU A 112 1.91 9.99 -30.97
C LEU A 112 1.93 9.34 -32.35
N PRO A 113 0.86 9.51 -33.16
CA PRO A 113 -0.47 9.99 -32.79
C PRO A 113 -1.26 8.89 -32.07
N PRO A 114 -1.93 9.19 -30.95
CA PRO A 114 -2.77 8.21 -30.29
C PRO A 114 -4.05 7.95 -31.10
N ASN A 115 -4.59 6.74 -31.04
CA ASN A 115 -5.93 6.52 -31.54
C ASN A 115 -6.99 7.09 -30.58
N ALA A 116 -8.20 7.38 -31.10
CA ALA A 116 -9.25 8.02 -30.32
C ALA A 116 -9.65 7.24 -29.06
N GLU A 117 -9.75 5.92 -29.14
CA GLU A 117 -10.13 5.07 -28.01
C GLU A 117 -9.06 5.09 -26.91
N GLU A 118 -7.79 5.04 -27.28
CA GLU A 118 -6.66 5.09 -26.36
C GLU A 118 -6.56 6.44 -25.64
N LEU A 119 -6.72 7.54 -26.38
CA LEU A 119 -6.74 8.90 -25.83
C LEU A 119 -7.87 9.08 -24.81
N LEU A 120 -9.10 8.74 -25.18
CA LEU A 120 -10.25 8.87 -24.29
C LEU A 120 -10.11 8.00 -23.04
N ARG A 121 -9.66 6.76 -23.20
CA ARG A 121 -9.39 5.86 -22.07
C ARG A 121 -8.35 6.45 -21.12
N ALA A 122 -7.24 6.99 -21.62
CA ALA A 122 -6.20 7.59 -20.81
C ALA A 122 -6.72 8.83 -20.05
N VAL A 123 -7.52 9.67 -20.68
CA VAL A 123 -8.14 10.84 -20.05
C VAL A 123 -9.05 10.41 -18.90
N TYR A 124 -9.95 9.43 -19.10
CA TYR A 124 -10.81 8.92 -18.03
C TYR A 124 -10.01 8.31 -16.88
N GLN A 125 -9.04 7.46 -17.17
CA GLN A 125 -8.20 6.83 -16.15
C GLN A 125 -7.46 7.87 -15.29
N VAL A 126 -6.85 8.87 -15.92
CA VAL A 126 -6.12 9.92 -15.20
C VAL A 126 -7.08 10.82 -14.44
N HIS A 127 -8.24 11.15 -15.00
CA HIS A 127 -9.27 11.94 -14.33
C HIS A 127 -9.82 11.22 -13.09
N ASP A 128 -10.22 9.95 -13.19
CA ASP A 128 -10.79 9.18 -12.08
C ASP A 128 -9.79 9.02 -10.94
N ASN A 129 -8.51 8.76 -11.28
CA ASN A 129 -7.43 8.71 -10.30
C ASN A 129 -7.17 10.08 -9.65
N THR A 130 -7.37 11.18 -10.38
CA THR A 130 -7.19 12.55 -9.89
C THR A 130 -8.42 13.05 -9.14
N ALA A 131 -9.63 12.72 -9.59
CA ALA A 131 -10.90 13.05 -8.93
C ALA A 131 -11.02 12.36 -7.56
N ALA A 132 -10.56 11.10 -7.45
CA ALA A 132 -10.42 10.42 -6.16
C ALA A 132 -9.50 11.19 -5.19
N ARG A 133 -8.51 11.91 -5.69
CA ARG A 133 -7.65 12.81 -4.89
C ARG A 133 -8.33 14.17 -4.59
N ARG A 134 -9.14 14.73 -5.49
CA ARG A 134 -9.86 16.00 -5.31
C ARG A 134 -11.04 15.91 -4.35
N SER A 135 -11.79 14.83 -4.37
CA SER A 135 -12.90 14.60 -3.43
C SER A 135 -12.43 14.57 -1.96
N ILE A 136 -11.12 14.41 -1.76
CA ILE A 136 -10.44 14.49 -0.46
C ILE A 136 -10.05 15.93 -0.10
N SER A 137 -9.93 16.84 -1.09
CA SER A 137 -9.51 18.24 -0.87
C SER A 137 -10.67 19.24 -0.70
N GLY A 138 -11.93 18.86 -0.96
CA GLY A 138 -13.07 19.76 -1.13
C GLY A 138 -14.09 19.81 0.02
N HIS A 139 -13.89 19.12 1.15
CA HIS A 139 -14.77 19.25 2.32
C HIS A 139 -13.98 19.66 3.54
N SER A 140 -14.13 20.93 3.93
CA SER A 140 -13.80 21.39 5.27
C SER A 140 -14.72 20.71 6.28
N ALA A 141 -14.34 19.54 6.76
CA ALA A 141 -14.86 18.88 7.92
C ALA A 141 -13.70 18.65 8.90
N PRO A 142 -13.93 18.58 10.20
CA PRO A 142 -12.93 18.80 11.23
C PRO A 142 -11.81 17.78 11.12
N THR A 143 -10.57 18.27 11.05
CA THR A 143 -9.30 17.56 11.26
C THR A 143 -9.25 16.15 10.63
N ALA A 144 -9.40 16.06 9.29
CA ALA A 144 -9.07 14.85 8.58
C ALA A 144 -7.53 14.72 8.58
N LEU A 145 -7.04 13.68 9.25
CA LEU A 145 -5.67 13.18 9.19
C LEU A 145 -5.16 13.29 7.75
N ARG A 146 -4.09 14.06 7.52
CA ARG A 146 -3.34 14.04 6.26
C ARG A 146 -3.12 12.56 5.91
N ARG A 147 -3.53 12.13 4.71
CA ARG A 147 -3.12 10.81 4.21
C ARG A 147 -1.60 10.81 4.20
N ARG A 148 -1.02 10.16 5.18
CA ARG A 148 0.37 9.76 5.15
C ARG A 148 0.45 8.59 4.18
N ASP A 149 1.50 8.53 3.38
CA ASP A 149 1.79 7.33 2.60
C ASP A 149 1.74 6.12 3.53
N GLY A 150 1.15 5.01 3.07
CA GLY A 150 1.03 3.82 3.88
C GLY A 150 2.40 3.35 4.39
N GLN A 151 2.43 2.73 5.56
CA GLN A 151 3.67 2.25 6.17
C GLN A 151 3.89 0.78 5.85
N THR A 152 5.09 0.43 5.41
CA THR A 152 5.50 -0.97 5.18
C THR A 152 6.23 -1.50 6.40
N ILE A 153 5.79 -2.66 6.91
CA ILE A 153 6.39 -3.37 8.05
C ILE A 153 6.86 -4.73 7.56
N ALA A 154 8.17 -4.95 7.50
CA ALA A 154 8.72 -6.26 7.21
C ALA A 154 8.93 -7.06 8.50
N VAL A 155 8.45 -8.30 8.53
CA VAL A 155 8.69 -9.23 9.64
C VAL A 155 9.72 -10.24 9.18
N PHE A 156 10.90 -10.19 9.79
CA PHE A 156 12.06 -10.96 9.34
C PHE A 156 12.79 -11.65 10.49
N SER A 157 13.34 -12.79 10.20
CA SER A 157 14.36 -13.44 11.02
C SER A 157 15.35 -14.21 10.14
N PRO A 158 16.66 -14.14 10.41
CA PRO A 158 17.64 -14.98 9.72
C PRO A 158 17.60 -16.44 10.20
N LYS A 159 16.67 -16.77 11.10
CA LYS A 159 16.44 -18.12 11.63
C LYS A 159 15.01 -18.56 11.40
N GLY A 160 14.83 -19.68 10.70
CA GLY A 160 13.50 -20.27 10.46
C GLY A 160 12.87 -20.82 11.78
N GLY A 161 11.54 -20.83 11.83
CA GLY A 161 10.77 -21.44 12.93
C GLY A 161 10.62 -20.58 14.20
N VAL A 162 11.07 -19.32 14.17
CA VAL A 162 10.92 -18.41 15.32
C VAL A 162 9.55 -17.74 15.40
N GLY A 163 8.69 -17.90 14.37
CA GLY A 163 7.30 -17.43 14.36
C GLY A 163 7.04 -16.15 13.55
N CYS A 164 7.88 -15.82 12.54
CA CYS A 164 7.67 -14.64 11.69
C CYS A 164 6.27 -14.59 11.06
N THR A 165 5.85 -15.65 10.37
CA THR A 165 4.53 -15.75 9.74
C THR A 165 3.38 -15.58 10.71
N THR A 166 3.48 -16.19 11.90
CA THR A 166 2.47 -16.04 12.96
C THR A 166 2.37 -14.60 13.46
N ILE A 167 3.53 -13.93 13.63
CA ILE A 167 3.59 -12.53 14.05
C ILE A 167 3.04 -11.63 12.92
N ALA A 168 3.48 -11.80 11.69
CA ALA A 168 3.04 -10.99 10.54
C ALA A 168 1.51 -11.06 10.37
N THR A 169 0.97 -12.29 10.34
CA THR A 169 -0.47 -12.53 10.20
C THR A 169 -1.25 -11.93 11.38
N SER A 170 -0.83 -12.21 12.61
CA SER A 170 -1.53 -11.73 13.80
C SER A 170 -1.40 -10.21 13.96
N LEU A 171 -0.26 -9.60 13.59
CA LEU A 171 -0.05 -8.16 13.61
C LEU A 171 -0.97 -7.44 12.61
N ALA A 172 -1.03 -7.93 11.36
CA ALA A 172 -1.91 -7.36 10.34
C ALA A 172 -3.37 -7.37 10.80
N VAL A 173 -3.82 -8.49 11.37
CA VAL A 173 -5.16 -8.63 11.94
C VAL A 173 -5.37 -7.69 13.14
N ALA A 174 -4.38 -7.59 14.04
CA ALA A 174 -4.48 -6.72 15.22
C ALA A 174 -4.55 -5.24 14.83
N ILE A 175 -3.72 -4.76 13.90
CA ILE A 175 -3.79 -3.37 13.39
C ILE A 175 -5.19 -3.09 12.81
N ARG A 176 -5.72 -4.01 12.00
CA ARG A 176 -7.05 -3.86 11.40
C ARG A 176 -8.15 -3.79 12.46
N GLN A 177 -8.09 -4.65 13.48
CA GLN A 177 -9.12 -4.77 14.51
C GLN A 177 -9.06 -3.69 15.59
N GLU A 178 -7.84 -3.33 16.05
CA GLU A 178 -7.64 -2.38 17.13
C GLU A 178 -7.75 -0.92 16.67
N ALA A 179 -7.26 -0.61 15.45
CA ALA A 179 -7.18 0.76 14.95
C ALA A 179 -8.14 1.05 13.78
N GLY A 180 -8.84 0.05 13.25
CA GLY A 180 -9.74 0.23 12.09
C GLY A 180 -9.01 0.58 10.78
N MET A 181 -7.68 0.52 10.76
CA MET A 181 -6.84 0.86 9.60
C MET A 181 -7.01 -0.13 8.46
N ARG A 182 -6.83 0.32 7.22
CA ARG A 182 -6.74 -0.59 6.06
C ARG A 182 -5.37 -1.23 6.06
N VAL A 183 -5.35 -2.56 6.00
CA VAL A 183 -4.11 -3.35 6.07
C VAL A 183 -4.06 -4.32 4.90
N ALA A 184 -2.93 -4.34 4.21
CA ALA A 184 -2.55 -5.40 3.31
C ALA A 184 -1.48 -6.28 3.97
N LEU A 185 -1.63 -7.59 3.86
CA LEU A 185 -0.66 -8.60 4.31
C LEU A 185 -0.10 -9.29 3.07
N VAL A 186 1.21 -9.30 2.94
CA VAL A 186 1.93 -9.89 1.80
C VAL A 186 2.71 -11.11 2.27
N ASP A 187 2.45 -12.25 1.63
CA ASP A 187 3.24 -13.46 1.82
C ASP A 187 4.51 -13.39 0.97
N GLY A 188 5.58 -12.89 1.55
CA GLY A 188 6.91 -12.81 0.94
C GLY A 188 7.77 -14.06 1.17
N SER A 189 7.24 -15.08 1.88
CA SER A 189 7.83 -16.42 1.97
C SER A 189 7.51 -17.23 0.72
N LEU A 190 7.93 -16.73 -0.44
CA LEU A 190 7.46 -17.13 -1.76
C LEU A 190 7.56 -18.64 -2.08
N PRO A 191 8.62 -19.38 -1.67
CA PRO A 191 8.70 -20.82 -1.96
C PRO A 191 7.73 -21.68 -1.15
N PHE A 192 7.42 -21.29 0.10
CA PHE A 192 6.64 -22.06 1.06
C PHE A 192 5.79 -21.13 1.94
N GLY A 193 4.94 -20.33 1.30
CA GLY A 193 4.08 -19.39 2.01
C GLY A 193 2.96 -20.08 2.77
N ASP A 194 2.79 -19.71 4.04
CA ASP A 194 1.83 -20.33 4.95
C ASP A 194 0.67 -19.39 5.35
N ILE A 195 0.67 -18.14 4.90
CA ILE A 195 -0.37 -17.16 5.30
C ILE A 195 -1.77 -17.65 4.92
N GLY A 196 -1.92 -18.29 3.74
CA GLY A 196 -3.19 -18.86 3.33
C GLY A 196 -3.73 -19.89 4.31
N ILE A 197 -2.86 -20.73 4.88
CA ILE A 197 -3.23 -21.72 5.89
C ILE A 197 -3.60 -21.05 7.22
N LEU A 198 -2.82 -20.05 7.66
CA LEU A 198 -3.05 -19.34 8.92
C LEU A 198 -4.35 -18.52 8.93
N LEU A 199 -4.92 -18.24 7.76
CA LEU A 199 -6.14 -17.44 7.58
C LEU A 199 -7.30 -18.23 6.98
N ASP A 200 -7.15 -19.55 6.81
CA ASP A 200 -8.14 -20.42 6.13
C ASP A 200 -8.59 -19.83 4.77
N LEU A 201 -7.64 -19.33 3.98
CA LEU A 201 -7.88 -18.77 2.66
C LEU A 201 -7.59 -19.81 1.57
N PRO A 202 -8.54 -20.06 0.65
CA PRO A 202 -8.27 -20.93 -0.48
C PRO A 202 -7.24 -20.27 -1.42
N PRO A 203 -6.21 -20.98 -1.92
CA PRO A 203 -5.16 -20.38 -2.73
C PRO A 203 -5.61 -20.16 -4.18
N THR A 204 -6.64 -19.35 -4.38
CA THR A 204 -7.21 -19.09 -5.72
C THR A 204 -6.52 -17.95 -6.46
N ARG A 205 -5.79 -17.10 -5.75
CA ARG A 205 -5.01 -15.96 -6.26
C ARG A 205 -3.70 -15.85 -5.52
N SER A 206 -2.70 -15.26 -6.18
CA SER A 206 -1.35 -15.09 -5.63
C SER A 206 -0.63 -13.91 -6.28
N ILE A 207 0.59 -13.61 -5.84
CA ILE A 207 1.47 -12.63 -6.47
C ILE A 207 1.76 -12.96 -7.94
N MET A 208 1.59 -14.23 -8.37
CA MET A 208 1.76 -14.63 -9.78
C MET A 208 0.71 -14.01 -10.69
N ASP A 209 -0.48 -13.70 -10.17
CA ASP A 209 -1.53 -13.04 -10.94
C ASP A 209 -1.17 -11.59 -11.31
N LEU A 210 -0.10 -11.04 -10.71
CA LEU A 210 0.48 -9.75 -11.06
C LEU A 210 1.46 -9.79 -12.23
N GLN A 211 1.78 -10.97 -12.75
CA GLN A 211 2.59 -11.14 -13.95
C GLN A 211 1.70 -11.08 -15.18
N GLY A 212 1.45 -9.88 -15.68
CA GLY A 212 0.67 -9.66 -16.92
C GLY A 212 1.57 -9.65 -18.17
N PRO A 213 0.97 -9.74 -19.38
CA PRO A 213 1.69 -9.60 -20.65
C PRO A 213 2.24 -8.18 -20.90
N THR A 214 1.89 -7.23 -20.07
CA THR A 214 2.44 -5.88 -20.03
C THR A 214 3.10 -5.68 -18.67
N ASP A 215 4.33 -5.14 -18.66
CA ASP A 215 5.06 -4.77 -17.43
C ASP A 215 4.36 -3.69 -16.57
N VAL A 216 3.11 -3.37 -16.88
CA VAL A 216 2.30 -2.35 -16.19
C VAL A 216 1.44 -3.04 -15.13
N VAL A 217 2.00 -3.15 -13.92
CA VAL A 217 1.22 -3.45 -12.72
C VAL A 217 0.66 -2.12 -12.22
N ASP A 218 -0.65 -1.93 -12.30
CA ASP A 218 -1.34 -0.78 -11.71
C ASP A 218 -2.05 -1.16 -10.39
N ALA A 219 -2.56 -0.16 -9.70
CA ALA A 219 -3.16 -0.35 -8.39
C ALA A 219 -4.48 -1.15 -8.44
N ASP A 220 -5.23 -1.09 -9.55
CA ASP A 220 -6.46 -1.86 -9.74
C ASP A 220 -6.14 -3.31 -10.04
N PHE A 221 -5.07 -3.55 -10.79
CA PHE A 221 -4.59 -4.88 -11.07
C PHE A 221 -4.09 -5.59 -9.79
N VAL A 222 -3.37 -4.88 -8.91
CA VAL A 222 -2.99 -5.41 -7.59
C VAL A 222 -4.22 -5.79 -6.77
N GLU A 223 -5.28 -4.97 -6.77
CA GLU A 223 -6.53 -5.30 -6.07
C GLU A 223 -7.17 -6.62 -6.56
N THR A 224 -7.04 -6.96 -7.84
CA THR A 224 -7.60 -8.21 -8.37
C THR A 224 -6.86 -9.46 -7.86
N ALA A 225 -5.58 -9.34 -7.49
CA ALA A 225 -4.77 -10.42 -6.92
C ALA A 225 -4.96 -10.58 -5.39
N LEU A 226 -5.52 -9.57 -4.73
CA LEU A 226 -5.76 -9.62 -3.28
C LEU A 226 -6.97 -10.50 -2.94
N MET A 227 -6.83 -11.21 -1.84
CA MET A 227 -7.94 -11.90 -1.17
C MET A 227 -8.30 -11.16 0.11
N THR A 228 -9.57 -11.19 0.48
CA THR A 228 -10.01 -10.59 1.74
C THR A 228 -10.28 -11.68 2.77
N HIS A 229 -9.61 -11.60 3.93
CA HIS A 229 -9.95 -12.45 5.05
C HIS A 229 -11.22 -11.89 5.71
N GLU A 230 -12.37 -12.52 5.49
CA GLU A 230 -13.71 -12.08 5.87
C GLU A 230 -13.82 -11.65 7.35
N ARG A 231 -13.24 -12.44 8.27
CA ARG A 231 -13.35 -12.20 9.71
C ARG A 231 -12.60 -10.97 10.21
N SER A 232 -11.48 -10.63 9.56
CA SER A 232 -10.67 -9.47 9.98
C SER A 232 -10.83 -8.27 9.05
N GLY A 233 -11.18 -8.47 7.78
CA GLY A 233 -11.16 -7.45 6.75
C GLY A 233 -9.75 -7.08 6.27
N VAL A 234 -8.73 -7.90 6.57
CA VAL A 234 -7.37 -7.76 6.05
C VAL A 234 -7.35 -8.22 4.60
N LYS A 235 -6.71 -7.46 3.73
CA LYS A 235 -6.43 -7.85 2.35
C LYS A 235 -5.12 -8.62 2.30
N VAL A 236 -5.08 -9.74 1.59
CA VAL A 236 -3.96 -10.68 1.59
C VAL A 236 -3.49 -10.95 0.19
N LEU A 237 -2.21 -10.76 -0.06
CA LEU A 237 -1.51 -11.20 -1.27
C LEU A 237 -0.74 -12.48 -0.93
N LEU A 238 -1.19 -13.61 -1.47
CA LEU A 238 -0.60 -14.91 -1.19
C LEU A 238 0.67 -15.16 -2.03
N ALA A 239 1.55 -16.00 -1.50
CA ALA A 239 2.67 -16.57 -2.23
C ALA A 239 2.19 -17.48 -3.38
N PRO A 240 3.07 -17.79 -4.36
CA PRO A 240 2.78 -18.79 -5.38
C PRO A 240 2.41 -20.15 -4.79
N GLN A 241 1.50 -20.89 -5.44
CA GLN A 241 1.12 -22.23 -4.99
C GLN A 241 2.21 -23.28 -5.15
N ARG A 242 3.20 -23.02 -6.02
CA ARG A 242 4.28 -23.94 -6.37
C ARG A 242 5.63 -23.28 -6.16
N PRO A 243 6.56 -23.92 -5.44
CA PRO A 243 7.87 -23.35 -5.15
C PRO A 243 8.67 -22.92 -6.39
N GLU A 244 8.55 -23.66 -7.50
CA GLU A 244 9.22 -23.33 -8.77
C GLU A 244 8.74 -22.02 -9.39
N MET A 245 7.55 -21.56 -9.03
CA MET A 245 7.03 -20.25 -9.47
C MET A 245 7.62 -19.10 -8.66
N ALA A 246 8.16 -19.35 -7.47
CA ALA A 246 8.76 -18.32 -6.63
C ALA A 246 9.92 -17.60 -7.35
N ASP A 247 10.69 -18.31 -8.17
CA ASP A 247 11.83 -17.75 -8.91
C ASP A 247 11.39 -16.77 -10.02
N MET A 248 10.13 -16.80 -10.41
CA MET A 248 9.56 -15.86 -11.37
C MET A 248 9.22 -14.50 -10.72
N VAL A 249 9.10 -14.44 -9.38
CA VAL A 249 8.86 -13.20 -8.64
C VAL A 249 10.18 -12.50 -8.42
N THR A 250 10.40 -11.40 -9.14
CA THR A 250 11.62 -10.59 -9.03
C THR A 250 11.51 -9.58 -7.87
N GLY A 251 12.65 -9.06 -7.39
CA GLY A 251 12.67 -7.96 -6.43
C GLY A 251 11.97 -6.72 -6.96
N GLU A 252 12.08 -6.43 -8.26
CA GLU A 252 11.40 -5.29 -8.89
C GLU A 252 9.87 -5.44 -8.89
N LEU A 253 9.34 -6.64 -9.19
CA LEU A 253 7.90 -6.89 -9.09
C LEU A 253 7.41 -6.68 -7.65
N LEU A 254 8.17 -7.19 -6.67
CA LEU A 254 7.84 -7.01 -5.25
C LEU A 254 7.87 -5.51 -4.86
N ARG A 255 8.90 -4.76 -5.28
CA ARG A 255 9.01 -3.31 -5.01
C ARG A 255 7.80 -2.54 -5.54
N ARG A 256 7.44 -2.75 -6.80
CA ARG A 256 6.26 -2.11 -7.42
C ARG A 256 4.97 -2.49 -6.70
N THR A 257 4.81 -3.76 -6.38
CA THR A 257 3.64 -4.25 -5.63
C THR A 257 3.51 -3.57 -4.28
N LEU A 258 4.59 -3.48 -3.51
CA LEU A 258 4.59 -2.82 -2.20
C LEU A 258 4.26 -1.33 -2.31
N ALA A 259 4.81 -0.63 -3.30
CA ALA A 259 4.50 0.78 -3.54
C ALA A 259 3.00 0.99 -3.83
N LEU A 260 2.39 0.17 -4.70
CA LEU A 260 0.97 0.26 -5.03
C LEU A 260 0.06 -0.11 -3.85
N LEU A 261 0.46 -1.07 -3.02
CA LEU A 261 -0.26 -1.42 -1.80
C LEU A 261 -0.23 -0.29 -0.76
N ARG A 262 0.90 0.43 -0.63
CA ARG A 262 1.04 1.60 0.25
C ARG A 262 0.09 2.74 -0.12
N ASP A 263 -0.17 2.94 -1.39
CA ASP A 263 -1.08 4.00 -1.86
C ASP A 263 -2.52 3.78 -1.38
N ARG A 264 -2.92 2.54 -1.13
CA ARG A 264 -4.31 2.17 -0.81
C ARG A 264 -4.53 1.70 0.63
N ASN A 265 -3.46 1.39 1.35
CA ASN A 265 -3.53 0.89 2.72
C ASN A 265 -2.71 1.78 3.65
N GLU A 266 -3.18 1.96 4.89
CA GLU A 266 -2.42 2.64 5.94
C GLU A 266 -1.22 1.79 6.39
N TYR A 267 -1.33 0.45 6.31
CA TYR A 267 -0.25 -0.48 6.61
C TYR A 267 -0.14 -1.59 5.58
N VAL A 268 1.09 -1.92 5.23
CA VAL A 268 1.45 -3.13 4.46
C VAL A 268 2.38 -3.97 5.34
N VAL A 269 1.92 -5.14 5.76
CA VAL A 269 2.74 -6.07 6.54
C VAL A 269 3.29 -7.13 5.59
N VAL A 270 4.59 -7.32 5.58
CA VAL A 270 5.27 -8.29 4.71
C VAL A 270 5.88 -9.39 5.58
N ASP A 271 5.38 -10.62 5.44
CA ASP A 271 6.07 -11.80 5.98
C ASP A 271 7.25 -12.15 5.08
N THR A 272 8.40 -12.43 5.64
CA THR A 272 9.58 -12.79 4.88
C THR A 272 10.16 -14.13 5.32
N TRP A 273 10.82 -14.84 4.44
CA TRP A 273 11.51 -16.05 4.82
C TRP A 273 12.92 -15.77 5.36
N SER A 274 13.62 -16.81 5.82
CA SER A 274 14.84 -16.66 6.62
C SER A 274 16.15 -16.52 5.83
N ALA A 275 16.10 -16.37 4.49
CA ALA A 275 17.30 -16.12 3.68
C ALA A 275 17.36 -14.65 3.24
N LEU A 276 18.58 -14.14 3.05
CA LEU A 276 18.82 -12.79 2.52
C LEU A 276 19.02 -12.86 1.00
N ASP A 277 17.97 -13.23 0.28
CA ASP A 277 17.94 -13.13 -1.19
C ASP A 277 17.50 -11.73 -1.64
N GLU A 278 17.52 -11.48 -2.94
CA GLU A 278 17.14 -10.20 -3.55
C GLU A 278 15.74 -9.74 -3.11
N ARG A 279 14.79 -10.65 -3.00
CA ARG A 279 13.38 -10.34 -2.66
C ARG A 279 13.22 -9.94 -1.21
N VAL A 280 13.89 -10.66 -0.31
CA VAL A 280 13.92 -10.32 1.11
C VAL A 280 14.64 -8.99 1.33
N LEU A 281 15.79 -8.77 0.66
CA LEU A 281 16.48 -7.50 0.73
C LEU A 281 15.60 -6.36 0.23
N THR A 282 14.89 -6.54 -0.89
CA THR A 282 13.91 -5.56 -1.39
C THR A 282 12.82 -5.28 -0.34
N ALA A 283 12.24 -6.29 0.28
CA ALA A 283 11.23 -6.10 1.31
C ALA A 283 11.78 -5.32 2.53
N LEU A 284 13.02 -5.62 2.94
CA LEU A 284 13.68 -4.92 4.03
C LEU A 284 14.06 -3.48 3.67
N GLU A 285 14.47 -3.21 2.43
CA GLU A 285 14.78 -1.86 1.92
C GLU A 285 13.52 -0.98 1.88
N GLU A 286 12.42 -1.51 1.31
CA GLU A 286 11.13 -0.82 1.17
C GLU A 286 10.37 -0.66 2.49
N ALA A 287 10.74 -1.40 3.53
CA ALA A 287 10.09 -1.31 4.82
C ALA A 287 10.41 0.02 5.53
N ASP A 288 9.43 0.61 6.17
CA ASP A 288 9.61 1.73 7.11
C ASP A 288 10.02 1.22 8.50
N LYS A 289 9.58 -0.01 8.84
CA LYS A 289 9.92 -0.71 10.08
C LYS A 289 10.23 -2.18 9.79
N ILE A 290 11.29 -2.70 10.41
CA ILE A 290 11.67 -4.11 10.37
C ILE A 290 11.46 -4.70 11.76
N LEU A 291 10.54 -5.66 11.88
CA LEU A 291 10.40 -6.48 13.08
C LEU A 291 11.41 -7.64 12.99
N LEU A 292 12.54 -7.46 13.63
CA LEU A 292 13.59 -8.49 13.69
C LEU A 292 13.27 -9.49 14.79
N VAL A 293 12.83 -10.68 14.39
CA VAL A 293 12.32 -11.70 15.31
C VAL A 293 13.42 -12.68 15.71
N THR A 294 13.50 -12.98 17.00
CA THR A 294 14.38 -14.02 17.56
C THR A 294 13.66 -14.81 18.64
N SER A 295 14.23 -15.94 19.03
CA SER A 295 13.81 -16.76 20.16
C SER A 295 14.96 -16.87 21.19
N LEU A 296 14.66 -17.40 22.40
CA LEU A 296 15.65 -17.62 23.45
C LEU A 296 16.49 -18.87 23.17
N ASP A 297 17.18 -18.91 22.04
CA ASP A 297 18.17 -19.94 21.71
C ASP A 297 19.43 -19.34 21.08
N LEU A 298 20.58 -19.95 21.36
CA LEU A 298 21.90 -19.43 20.97
C LEU A 298 22.04 -19.30 19.45
N SER A 299 21.43 -20.20 18.67
CA SER A 299 21.57 -20.19 17.21
C SER A 299 20.78 -19.05 16.58
N ALA A 300 19.58 -18.74 17.11
CA ALA A 300 18.78 -17.62 16.67
C ALA A 300 19.46 -16.29 17.04
N ILE A 301 19.95 -16.15 18.28
CA ILE A 301 20.65 -14.96 18.77
C ILE A 301 21.92 -14.70 17.93
N LYS A 302 22.73 -15.76 17.65
CA LYS A 302 23.89 -15.64 16.77
C LYS A 302 23.51 -15.15 15.37
N SER A 303 22.46 -15.73 14.79
CA SER A 303 22.02 -15.34 13.42
C SER A 303 21.54 -13.90 13.39
N VAL A 304 20.79 -13.45 14.40
CA VAL A 304 20.37 -12.06 14.54
C VAL A 304 21.55 -11.13 14.70
N LYS A 305 22.59 -11.49 15.46
CA LYS A 305 23.81 -10.69 15.58
C LYS A 305 24.48 -10.48 14.22
N VAL A 306 24.65 -11.55 13.45
CA VAL A 306 25.23 -11.47 12.10
C VAL A 306 24.34 -10.61 11.18
N PHE A 307 23.03 -10.71 11.28
CA PHE A 307 22.13 -9.84 10.50
C PHE A 307 22.28 -8.35 10.89
N LEU A 308 22.42 -8.03 12.16
CA LEU A 308 22.64 -6.63 12.59
C LEU A 308 23.93 -6.06 11.99
N GLU A 309 25.00 -6.85 11.90
CA GLU A 309 26.24 -6.46 11.22
C GLU A 309 25.99 -6.20 9.71
N VAL A 310 25.15 -7.03 9.05
CA VAL A 310 24.74 -6.82 7.66
C VAL A 310 23.87 -5.57 7.51
N ALA A 311 22.94 -5.33 8.45
CA ALA A 311 22.08 -4.15 8.46
C ALA A 311 22.89 -2.85 8.57
N ASP A 312 23.96 -2.85 9.38
CA ASP A 312 24.90 -1.73 9.47
C ASP A 312 25.65 -1.49 8.14
N LEU A 313 26.07 -2.56 7.45
CA LEU A 313 26.70 -2.46 6.13
C LEU A 313 25.72 -1.92 5.07
N LEU A 314 24.45 -2.32 5.14
CA LEU A 314 23.37 -1.82 4.29
C LEU A 314 22.88 -0.41 4.71
N LYS A 315 23.45 0.16 5.80
CA LYS A 315 23.09 1.48 6.34
C LYS A 315 21.63 1.61 6.74
N PHE A 316 21.03 0.52 7.23
CA PHE A 316 19.68 0.62 7.78
C PHE A 316 19.72 1.45 9.08
N PRO A 317 18.86 2.48 9.20
CA PRO A 317 18.79 3.28 10.42
C PRO A 317 18.44 2.37 11.63
N PRO A 318 19.13 2.52 12.78
CA PRO A 318 18.85 1.71 13.97
C PRO A 318 17.38 1.74 14.42
N GLU A 319 16.71 2.88 14.25
CA GLU A 319 15.29 3.09 14.56
C GLU A 319 14.33 2.38 13.62
N LYS A 320 14.78 1.97 12.44
CA LYS A 320 14.03 1.13 11.50
C LYS A 320 13.84 -0.29 12.03
N ILE A 321 14.77 -0.78 12.87
CA ILE A 321 14.78 -2.15 13.35
C ILE A 321 14.19 -2.21 14.78
N MET A 322 13.16 -3.01 14.98
CA MET A 322 12.54 -3.31 16.25
C MET A 322 12.82 -4.78 16.62
N LEU A 323 13.49 -5.03 17.73
CA LEU A 323 13.84 -6.38 18.17
C LEU A 323 12.68 -7.04 18.93
N VAL A 324 12.19 -8.14 18.39
CA VAL A 324 11.06 -8.92 18.93
C VAL A 324 11.58 -10.27 19.40
N VAL A 325 11.37 -10.60 20.68
CA VAL A 325 11.69 -11.92 21.24
C VAL A 325 10.42 -12.74 21.44
N THR A 326 10.35 -13.87 20.75
CA THR A 326 9.27 -14.85 20.90
C THR A 326 9.60 -15.88 22.00
N ARG A 327 8.56 -16.53 22.51
CA ARG A 327 8.69 -17.48 23.63
C ARG A 327 9.48 -16.90 24.81
N ALA A 328 9.33 -15.61 25.06
CA ALA A 328 10.12 -14.84 26.01
C ALA A 328 10.01 -15.33 27.48
N THR A 329 9.03 -16.17 27.79
CA THR A 329 8.83 -16.79 29.11
C THR A 329 9.23 -18.28 29.18
N ALA A 330 9.82 -18.80 28.07
CA ALA A 330 10.23 -20.23 28.06
C ALA A 330 11.39 -20.48 29.05
N PRO A 331 11.34 -21.55 29.87
CA PRO A 331 12.37 -21.84 30.84
C PRO A 331 13.57 -22.56 30.18
N VAL A 332 14.32 -21.85 29.32
CA VAL A 332 15.40 -22.45 28.49
C VAL A 332 16.81 -22.06 28.95
N GLY A 333 16.96 -21.41 30.12
CA GLY A 333 18.26 -21.03 30.67
C GLY A 333 18.91 -19.80 30.03
N ILE A 334 18.30 -19.20 29.03
CA ILE A 334 18.71 -17.91 28.41
C ILE A 334 17.69 -16.87 28.81
N THR A 335 18.14 -15.72 29.28
CA THR A 335 17.27 -14.60 29.69
C THR A 335 17.25 -13.51 28.66
N ILE A 336 16.26 -12.61 28.77
CA ILE A 336 16.20 -11.40 27.94
C ILE A 336 17.47 -10.55 28.13
N ALA A 337 18.00 -10.46 29.35
CA ALA A 337 19.24 -9.71 29.62
C ALA A 337 20.44 -10.31 28.88
N ASP A 338 20.50 -11.64 28.74
CA ASP A 338 21.56 -12.29 27.95
C ASP A 338 21.43 -11.93 26.45
N VAL A 339 20.21 -11.88 25.92
CA VAL A 339 19.94 -11.46 24.53
C VAL A 339 20.39 -10.00 24.34
N GLU A 340 19.95 -9.10 25.21
CA GLU A 340 20.28 -7.67 25.14
C GLU A 340 21.81 -7.43 25.24
N SER A 341 22.48 -8.12 26.18
CA SER A 341 23.92 -8.06 26.33
C SER A 341 24.68 -8.59 25.11
N THR A 342 24.21 -9.69 24.51
CA THR A 342 24.86 -10.32 23.34
C THR A 342 24.69 -9.50 22.06
N LEU A 343 23.53 -8.89 21.88
CA LEU A 343 23.19 -8.10 20.69
C LEU A 343 23.57 -6.63 20.82
N GLY A 344 23.92 -6.16 22.04
CA GLY A 344 24.21 -4.75 22.31
C GLY A 344 22.99 -3.83 22.09
N ARG A 345 21.78 -4.40 22.19
CA ARG A 345 20.53 -3.71 21.88
C ARG A 345 19.41 -4.17 22.80
N SER A 346 18.57 -3.26 23.25
CA SER A 346 17.39 -3.59 24.05
C SER A 346 16.32 -4.32 23.24
N VAL A 347 15.59 -5.20 23.91
CA VAL A 347 14.44 -5.90 23.36
C VAL A 347 13.23 -4.98 23.41
N ASP A 348 12.69 -4.66 22.25
CA ASP A 348 11.52 -3.77 22.09
C ASP A 348 10.22 -4.44 22.49
N ILE A 349 10.04 -5.71 22.11
CA ILE A 349 8.81 -6.47 22.30
C ILE A 349 9.15 -7.88 22.79
N ARG A 350 8.39 -8.33 23.80
CA ARG A 350 8.48 -9.68 24.37
C ARG A 350 7.14 -10.38 24.19
N ILE A 351 7.13 -11.43 23.35
CA ILE A 351 5.95 -12.26 23.15
C ILE A 351 6.10 -13.51 24.02
N PRO A 352 5.18 -13.73 24.97
CA PRO A 352 5.25 -14.89 25.87
C PRO A 352 5.16 -16.23 25.14
N ALA A 353 5.58 -17.31 25.79
CA ALA A 353 5.41 -18.66 25.26
C ALA A 353 3.96 -19.12 25.45
N ASP A 354 3.33 -19.60 24.39
CA ASP A 354 2.05 -20.32 24.38
C ASP A 354 2.00 -21.26 23.17
N ASP A 355 2.84 -22.29 23.19
CA ASP A 355 2.97 -23.21 22.06
C ASP A 355 1.64 -23.92 21.74
N ARG A 356 0.81 -24.21 22.75
CA ARG A 356 -0.48 -24.90 22.55
C ARG A 356 -1.51 -23.95 21.89
N GLY A 357 -1.65 -22.75 22.42
CA GLY A 357 -2.60 -21.77 21.89
C GLY A 357 -2.24 -21.37 20.47
N VAL A 358 -0.96 -21.08 20.22
CA VAL A 358 -0.45 -20.72 18.89
C VAL A 358 -0.60 -21.86 17.89
N THR A 359 -0.18 -23.10 18.25
CA THR A 359 -0.33 -24.27 17.36
C THR A 359 -1.79 -24.53 17.04
N ARG A 360 -2.67 -24.40 18.02
CA ARG A 360 -4.12 -24.55 17.80
C ARG A 360 -4.66 -23.50 16.83
N SER A 361 -4.29 -22.23 17.01
CA SER A 361 -4.72 -21.16 16.13
C SER A 361 -4.26 -21.37 14.68
N ILE A 362 -3.04 -21.87 14.48
CA ILE A 362 -2.51 -22.22 13.15
C ILE A 362 -3.33 -23.36 12.52
N ASN A 363 -3.59 -24.43 13.27
CA ASN A 363 -4.30 -25.60 12.77
C ASN A 363 -5.79 -25.33 12.48
N GLU A 364 -6.38 -24.35 13.16
CA GLU A 364 -7.76 -23.91 12.96
C GLU A 364 -7.88 -22.81 11.88
N GLY A 365 -6.76 -22.29 11.33
CA GLY A 365 -6.77 -21.18 10.39
C GLY A 365 -7.34 -19.88 10.98
N ASP A 366 -7.24 -19.73 12.31
CA ASP A 366 -7.83 -18.63 13.05
C ASP A 366 -6.77 -17.91 13.89
N PRO A 367 -6.29 -16.73 13.46
CA PRO A 367 -5.21 -16.01 14.11
C PRO A 367 -5.42 -15.85 15.62
N ILE A 368 -4.37 -16.05 16.41
CA ILE A 368 -4.42 -16.04 17.89
C ILE A 368 -5.04 -14.75 18.47
N VAL A 369 -4.91 -13.62 17.76
CA VAL A 369 -5.51 -12.34 18.15
C VAL A 369 -7.04 -12.29 17.93
N LEU A 370 -7.61 -13.24 17.21
CA LEU A 370 -9.07 -13.43 17.07
C LEU A 370 -9.57 -14.55 17.97
N SER A 371 -8.95 -15.74 17.88
CA SER A 371 -9.37 -16.94 18.61
C SER A 371 -9.01 -16.91 20.08
N GLY A 372 -7.91 -16.25 20.45
CA GLY A 372 -7.35 -16.23 21.80
C GLY A 372 -7.12 -14.84 22.38
N ARG A 373 -8.04 -13.87 22.16
CA ARG A 373 -7.89 -12.46 22.58
C ARG A 373 -7.46 -12.24 24.03
N GLY A 374 -7.83 -13.14 24.94
CA GLY A 374 -7.45 -13.09 26.36
C GLY A 374 -6.08 -13.67 26.67
N THR A 375 -5.40 -14.32 25.73
CA THR A 375 -4.10 -14.93 25.97
C THR A 375 -2.98 -13.90 26.06
N PRO A 376 -1.93 -14.18 26.85
CA PRO A 376 -0.78 -13.27 26.93
C PRO A 376 -0.11 -13.01 25.57
N VAL A 377 -0.08 -13.99 24.66
CA VAL A 377 0.45 -13.84 23.30
C VAL A 377 -0.38 -12.86 22.49
N ALA A 378 -1.71 -13.03 22.46
CA ALA A 378 -2.61 -12.12 21.74
C ALA A 378 -2.52 -10.69 22.28
N GLN A 379 -2.46 -10.53 23.60
CA GLN A 379 -2.30 -9.22 24.23
C GLN A 379 -0.96 -8.56 23.90
N ALA A 380 0.14 -9.32 23.83
CA ALA A 380 1.45 -8.80 23.44
C ALA A 380 1.46 -8.32 21.99
N ILE A 381 0.84 -9.07 21.07
CA ILE A 381 0.74 -8.68 19.66
C ILE A 381 -0.20 -7.47 19.48
N ALA A 382 -1.32 -7.42 20.20
CA ALA A 382 -2.20 -6.25 20.21
C ALA A 382 -1.48 -4.99 20.76
N ALA A 383 -0.65 -5.14 21.79
CA ALA A 383 0.18 -4.05 22.31
C ALA A 383 1.23 -3.58 21.30
N LEU A 384 1.86 -4.51 20.55
CA LEU A 384 2.75 -4.19 19.43
C LEU A 384 2.00 -3.39 18.35
N ALA A 385 0.80 -3.84 17.96
CA ALA A 385 -0.02 -3.15 16.97
C ALA A 385 -0.35 -1.71 17.42
N ARG A 386 -0.80 -1.53 18.67
CA ARG A 386 -1.07 -0.19 19.22
C ARG A 386 0.17 0.69 19.27
N ARG A 387 1.34 0.15 19.65
CA ARG A 387 2.60 0.91 19.64
C ARG A 387 2.95 1.39 18.24
N ILE A 388 2.89 0.53 17.24
CA ILE A 388 3.20 0.88 15.83
C ILE A 388 2.21 1.95 15.32
N VAL A 389 0.93 1.80 15.61
CA VAL A 389 -0.08 2.79 15.22
C VAL A 389 0.15 4.12 15.91
N ALA A 390 0.44 4.14 17.21
CA ALA A 390 0.69 5.36 17.97
C ALA A 390 1.97 6.10 17.51
N GLU A 391 3.02 5.39 17.08
CA GLU A 391 4.23 6.01 16.52
C GLU A 391 3.92 6.81 15.23
N ASN A 392 2.96 6.33 14.42
CA ASN A 392 2.61 6.94 13.14
C ASN A 392 1.38 7.86 13.22
N TYR A 393 0.48 7.61 14.17
CA TYR A 393 -0.76 8.36 14.40
C TYR A 393 -0.90 8.75 15.87
N PRO A 394 -0.10 9.70 16.38
CA PRO A 394 -0.09 10.09 17.79
C PRO A 394 -1.43 10.66 18.30
N GLU A 395 -2.28 11.12 17.39
CA GLU A 395 -3.64 11.63 17.67
C GLU A 395 -4.64 10.49 17.98
N MET A 396 -4.29 9.22 17.69
CA MET A 396 -5.09 8.03 18.02
C MET A 396 -4.64 7.39 19.35
N SER A 397 -4.27 8.18 20.35
CA SER A 397 -3.90 7.68 21.67
C SER A 397 -5.08 6.93 22.31
N PRO A 398 -4.86 5.87 23.13
CA PRO A 398 -5.92 5.01 23.64
C PRO A 398 -7.00 5.72 24.50
N GLU A 399 -6.78 6.96 24.89
CA GLU A 399 -7.75 7.76 25.64
C GLU A 399 -8.94 8.23 24.80
N ASP A 400 -8.80 8.36 23.46
CA ASP A 400 -9.87 8.78 22.55
C ASP A 400 -10.68 7.61 21.96
N ALA A 401 -10.18 6.39 22.04
CA ALA A 401 -10.85 5.19 21.54
C ALA A 401 -12.05 4.70 22.39
N THR A 402 -12.29 5.31 23.55
CA THR A 402 -13.39 4.92 24.46
C THR A 402 -14.74 5.60 24.21
N LEU A 403 -14.85 6.47 23.22
CA LEU A 403 -16.09 7.21 22.95
C LEU A 403 -16.55 7.06 21.50
N GLN A 404 -17.07 5.87 21.11
CA GLN A 404 -18.26 5.76 20.27
C GLN A 404 -18.78 4.31 20.22
N PRO A 405 -19.81 3.95 21.03
CA PRO A 405 -20.64 2.81 20.72
C PRO A 405 -21.54 3.21 19.54
N THR A 406 -21.43 2.55 18.42
CA THR A 406 -22.40 2.63 17.34
C THR A 406 -23.76 2.22 17.86
N ALA A 407 -24.59 3.21 18.16
CA ALA A 407 -25.99 3.01 18.52
C ALA A 407 -26.74 2.49 17.29
N GLY A 408 -26.87 1.18 17.19
CA GLY A 408 -27.82 0.53 16.29
C GLY A 408 -29.23 1.02 16.61
N ARG A 409 -29.87 1.67 15.64
CA ARG A 409 -31.28 2.04 15.69
C ARG A 409 -32.13 0.78 15.84
N VAL A 410 -32.43 0.42 17.09
CA VAL A 410 -33.49 -0.57 17.38
C VAL A 410 -34.82 0.12 17.19
N GLY A 411 -35.50 -0.24 16.10
CA GLY A 411 -36.87 0.20 15.85
C GLY A 411 -37.79 -0.28 16.98
N ARG A 412 -38.44 0.65 17.68
CA ARG A 412 -39.48 0.37 18.62
C ARG A 412 -40.71 -0.15 17.88
N PHE A 413 -40.94 -1.46 17.88
CA PHE A 413 -42.26 -2.02 17.60
C PHE A 413 -43.17 -1.81 18.81
N ARG A 414 -44.20 -0.96 18.63
CA ARG A 414 -45.32 -0.86 19.56
C ARG A 414 -46.22 -2.09 19.35
N LEU A 415 -46.25 -3.00 20.33
CA LEU A 415 -47.33 -3.96 20.44
C LEU A 415 -48.54 -3.28 21.00
N PHE A 416 -49.62 -3.24 20.23
CA PHE A 416 -50.98 -2.95 20.72
C PHE A 416 -51.50 -4.18 21.47
N ALA A 417 -51.66 -4.06 22.78
CA ALA A 417 -52.47 -4.99 23.56
C ALA A 417 -53.92 -4.50 23.51
N ARG A 418 -54.80 -5.25 22.83
CA ARG A 418 -56.24 -5.13 22.98
C ARG A 418 -56.64 -5.91 24.24
N GLY A 419 -57.27 -5.23 25.20
CA GLY A 419 -58.02 -5.85 26.25
C GLY A 419 -59.42 -6.24 25.73
N SER A 420 -59.93 -7.29 26.27
CA SER A 420 -61.33 -7.63 26.26
C SER A 420 -61.71 -8.28 27.59
N SER A 421 -62.64 -7.65 28.24
CA SER A 421 -63.68 -8.15 29.18
C SER A 421 -63.24 -9.06 30.30
#